data_54d5430d955d1ec5ef975a55baa89885
#
_entry.id   54d5430d955d1ec5ef975a55baa89885
#
_cell.length_a   1.000
_cell.length_b   1.000
_cell.length_c   1.000
_cell.angle_alpha   90.00
_cell.angle_beta   90.00
_cell.angle_gamma   90.00
#
_symmetry.space_group_name_H-M   'P 1'
#
loop_
_entity.id
_entity.type
_entity.pdbx_description
1 polymer ?
#
loop_
_entity_poly.entity_id
_entity_poly.type
_entity_poly.pdbx_seq_one_letter_code
_entity_poly.pdbx_strand_id
1 'polypeptide(L)'
;MKKLPLALLAFSLLLLFPSCRQAGKEEVGEPLPVRGLAIEAPKPDGLDPFLTFIEEELVPAHFNLLILRVDWNYAYETHPELRDPNPLTRDDVKRIVALCRQHGIRLVPQINLLGHQSWAKQTHALLREYPQFDENPSVKTENYTEWPNPDRLYCKSYCPLHPEVHDVVFAVVDEVCDAFEADAFHAGMDEVFYLGEAECPRCHDKDKADLFAGEVTRIHDHLAEKGRQLMIWGDRLIDGRTTGIGEWEASYNDTWPAIDMIPKDVFICDWHYERADLTAVYFALKGFSVATCGYRNPDICLQQIDDQRRFRAQSAPETAARFQGYIHTIWSGAGHFLKRYYELKDEKPSQNGKAGVNGEEAEDRSGDVRSLLAVMAVFTQQP
;
A
#
# COMPACT_ATOMS: atom_id res chain seq x y z
N MET A 1 8.81 -16.03 -91.85
CA MET A 1 8.75 -15.11 -90.70
C MET A 1 8.40 -15.91 -89.42
N LYS A 2 9.43 -16.32 -88.66
CA LYS A 2 9.30 -17.14 -87.49
C LYS A 2 9.43 -16.20 -86.24
N LYS A 3 8.44 -16.13 -85.36
CA LYS A 3 8.46 -15.37 -84.12
C LYS A 3 9.14 -16.27 -83.05
N LEU A 4 10.18 -15.70 -82.41
CA LEU A 4 10.87 -16.30 -81.24
C LEU A 4 10.14 -15.84 -79.97
N PRO A 5 9.89 -16.67 -78.97
CA PRO A 5 9.40 -16.22 -77.67
C PRO A 5 10.52 -15.85 -76.73
N LEU A 6 10.36 -14.70 -76.09
CA LEU A 6 11.24 -14.14 -75.09
C LEU A 6 10.93 -14.86 -73.75
N ALA A 7 11.88 -15.61 -73.21
CA ALA A 7 11.77 -16.21 -71.89
C ALA A 7 12.29 -15.22 -70.82
N LEU A 8 11.36 -14.78 -69.93
CA LEU A 8 11.72 -14.04 -68.75
C LEU A 8 12.26 -14.98 -67.64
N LEU A 9 13.55 -14.87 -67.33
CA LEU A 9 14.13 -15.46 -66.14
C LEU A 9 13.85 -14.56 -64.96
N ALA A 10 12.99 -14.99 -64.02
CA ALA A 10 12.81 -14.36 -62.74
C ALA A 10 13.89 -14.80 -61.75
N PHE A 11 14.81 -13.91 -61.43
CA PHE A 11 15.85 -14.12 -60.41
C PHE A 11 15.25 -13.81 -59.04
N SER A 12 14.88 -14.85 -58.28
CA SER A 12 14.44 -14.71 -56.88
C SER A 12 15.66 -14.48 -56.00
N LEU A 13 15.87 -13.24 -55.59
CA LEU A 13 16.88 -12.88 -54.60
C LEU A 13 16.36 -13.21 -53.21
N LEU A 14 16.71 -14.35 -52.65
CA LEU A 14 16.47 -14.65 -51.22
C LEU A 14 17.42 -13.80 -50.38
N LEU A 15 16.91 -12.71 -49.83
CA LEU A 15 17.58 -11.97 -48.77
C LEU A 15 17.50 -12.76 -47.45
N LEU A 16 18.55 -13.49 -47.14
CA LEU A 16 18.78 -14.04 -45.82
C LEU A 16 19.14 -12.90 -44.87
N PHE A 17 18.17 -12.42 -44.09
CA PHE A 17 18.46 -11.57 -42.96
C PHE A 17 19.02 -12.43 -41.82
N PRO A 18 20.26 -12.23 -41.39
CA PRO A 18 20.73 -12.87 -40.18
C PRO A 18 19.93 -12.27 -38.99
N SER A 19 19.05 -13.07 -38.41
CA SER A 19 18.45 -12.76 -37.14
C SER A 19 19.51 -12.87 -36.05
N CYS A 20 20.31 -11.83 -35.86
CA CYS A 20 21.09 -11.66 -34.65
C CYS A 20 20.13 -11.40 -33.52
N ARG A 21 19.62 -12.45 -32.85
CA ARG A 21 19.25 -12.34 -31.45
C ARG A 21 20.55 -12.10 -30.68
N GLN A 22 20.91 -10.84 -30.52
CA GLN A 22 21.75 -10.44 -29.40
C GLN A 22 20.97 -10.83 -28.14
N ALA A 23 21.52 -11.75 -27.34
CA ALA A 23 21.15 -11.86 -25.94
C ALA A 23 21.48 -10.52 -25.36
N GLY A 24 20.44 -9.67 -25.20
CA GLY A 24 20.56 -8.39 -24.54
C GLY A 24 21.09 -8.67 -23.13
N LYS A 25 22.19 -8.04 -22.77
CA LYS A 25 22.43 -7.73 -21.37
C LYS A 25 21.14 -7.05 -20.93
N GLU A 26 20.48 -7.59 -19.91
CA GLU A 26 19.43 -6.86 -19.20
C GLU A 26 20.07 -5.54 -18.80
N GLU A 27 19.70 -4.45 -19.47
CA GLU A 27 20.02 -3.12 -19.00
C GLU A 27 19.30 -3.00 -17.66
N VAL A 28 20.07 -2.99 -16.58
CA VAL A 28 19.56 -2.65 -15.26
C VAL A 28 19.02 -1.23 -15.40
N GLY A 29 17.69 -1.10 -15.51
CA GLY A 29 17.02 0.18 -15.71
C GLY A 29 17.33 1.13 -14.54
N GLU A 30 17.13 2.44 -14.77
CA GLU A 30 17.26 3.41 -13.69
C GLU A 30 16.49 2.97 -12.43
N PRO A 31 17.07 3.16 -11.22
CA PRO A 31 16.41 2.78 -9.99
C PRO A 31 15.07 3.52 -9.86
N LEU A 32 14.06 2.82 -9.35
CA LEU A 32 12.76 3.43 -9.10
C LEU A 32 12.91 4.53 -8.00
N PRO A 33 12.28 5.70 -8.16
CA PRO A 33 12.33 6.77 -7.18
C PRO A 33 11.92 6.33 -5.77
N VAL A 34 10.87 5.51 -5.69
CA VAL A 34 10.36 4.92 -4.46
C VAL A 34 10.65 3.42 -4.44
N ARG A 35 11.35 2.98 -3.42
CA ARG A 35 11.60 1.60 -3.03
C ARG A 35 11.20 1.47 -1.57
N GLY A 36 9.90 1.18 -1.34
CA GLY A 36 9.28 1.31 -0.04
C GLY A 36 8.95 -0.01 0.64
N LEU A 37 8.83 0.06 1.96
CA LEU A 37 8.20 -0.95 2.82
C LEU A 37 7.08 -0.29 3.62
N ALA A 38 5.91 -0.93 3.67
CA ALA A 38 4.83 -0.59 4.59
C ALA A 38 4.66 -1.76 5.59
N ILE A 39 4.78 -1.48 6.88
CA ILE A 39 4.72 -2.48 7.95
C ILE A 39 4.14 -1.87 9.22
N GLU A 40 3.58 -2.70 10.09
CA GLU A 40 3.13 -2.26 11.41
C GLU A 40 4.32 -1.85 12.29
N ALA A 41 4.13 -0.80 13.09
CA ALA A 41 5.13 -0.38 14.07
C ALA A 41 5.38 -1.49 15.11
N PRO A 42 6.64 -1.73 15.50
CA PRO A 42 6.93 -2.72 16.53
C PRO A 42 6.32 -2.30 17.88
N LYS A 43 6.05 -3.26 18.74
CA LYS A 43 5.85 -2.96 20.17
C LYS A 43 7.22 -2.62 20.81
N PRO A 44 7.26 -1.94 21.97
CA PRO A 44 8.53 -1.51 22.59
C PRO A 44 9.55 -2.63 22.79
N ASP A 45 9.12 -3.85 23.13
CA ASP A 45 9.97 -5.03 23.30
C ASP A 45 10.53 -5.58 21.97
N GLY A 46 9.91 -5.24 20.84
CA GLY A 46 10.36 -5.56 19.49
C GLY A 46 11.18 -4.46 18.82
N LEU A 47 11.43 -3.33 19.50
CA LEU A 47 12.07 -2.17 18.87
C LEU A 47 13.52 -2.44 18.44
N ASP A 48 14.35 -3.02 19.30
CA ASP A 48 15.76 -3.29 18.97
C ASP A 48 15.91 -4.25 17.78
N PRO A 49 15.21 -5.40 17.73
CA PRO A 49 15.19 -6.23 16.51
C PRO A 49 14.70 -5.50 15.26
N PHE A 50 13.74 -4.59 15.39
CA PHE A 50 13.24 -3.82 14.27
C PHE A 50 14.27 -2.81 13.74
N LEU A 51 14.98 -2.12 14.62
CA LEU A 51 16.08 -1.23 14.23
C LEU A 51 17.21 -2.00 13.54
N THR A 52 17.57 -3.18 14.05
CA THR A 52 18.54 -4.08 13.40
C THR A 52 18.07 -4.47 11.99
N PHE A 53 16.80 -4.81 11.82
CA PHE A 53 16.23 -5.15 10.51
C PHE A 53 16.31 -3.98 9.52
N ILE A 54 16.04 -2.75 9.96
CA ILE A 54 16.21 -1.57 9.10
C ILE A 54 17.67 -1.45 8.66
N GLU A 55 18.61 -1.51 9.60
CA GLU A 55 20.03 -1.25 9.34
C GLU A 55 20.71 -2.36 8.52
N GLU A 56 20.43 -3.62 8.86
CA GLU A 56 21.13 -4.77 8.27
C GLU A 56 20.44 -5.34 7.03
N GLU A 57 19.12 -5.08 6.85
CA GLU A 57 18.35 -5.67 5.77
C GLU A 57 17.83 -4.62 4.78
N LEU A 58 17.11 -3.59 5.25
CA LEU A 58 16.49 -2.61 4.35
C LEU A 58 17.52 -1.65 3.74
N VAL A 59 18.49 -1.19 4.51
CA VAL A 59 19.54 -0.28 4.03
C VAL A 59 20.38 -0.91 2.92
N PRO A 60 20.96 -2.12 3.09
CA PRO A 60 21.72 -2.78 2.01
C PRO A 60 20.87 -3.11 0.78
N ALA A 61 19.56 -3.29 0.94
CA ALA A 61 18.62 -3.50 -0.16
C ALA A 61 18.09 -2.19 -0.78
N HIS A 62 18.67 -1.04 -0.43
CA HIS A 62 18.36 0.28 -0.98
C HIS A 62 16.90 0.73 -0.82
N PHE A 63 16.21 0.30 0.22
CA PHE A 63 14.92 0.88 0.59
C PHE A 63 15.11 2.35 0.98
N ASN A 64 14.22 3.21 0.49
CA ASN A 64 14.29 4.66 0.73
C ASN A 64 12.98 5.26 1.27
N LEU A 65 11.96 4.42 1.48
CA LEU A 65 10.70 4.79 2.10
C LEU A 65 10.28 3.71 3.11
N LEU A 66 9.89 4.14 4.31
CA LEU A 66 9.27 3.28 5.32
C LEU A 66 7.95 3.92 5.75
N ILE A 67 6.82 3.27 5.37
CA ILE A 67 5.51 3.59 5.92
C ILE A 67 5.32 2.73 7.15
N LEU A 68 5.18 3.38 8.31
CA LEU A 68 5.06 2.70 9.58
C LEU A 68 3.64 2.86 10.13
N ARG A 69 2.83 1.78 10.08
CA ARG A 69 1.48 1.79 10.60
C ARG A 69 1.53 1.81 12.12
N VAL A 70 1.23 2.97 12.68
CA VAL A 70 1.29 3.25 14.11
C VAL A 70 -0.06 3.00 14.77
N ASP A 71 -1.15 3.44 14.12
CA ASP A 71 -2.49 3.43 14.67
C ASP A 71 -2.52 3.90 16.13
N TRP A 72 -2.88 3.06 17.10
CA TRP A 72 -2.95 3.40 18.51
C TRP A 72 -1.70 2.99 19.33
N ASN A 73 -0.68 2.48 18.64
CA ASN A 73 0.58 2.04 19.24
C ASN A 73 1.59 3.19 19.46
N TYR A 74 1.11 4.35 19.87
CA TYR A 74 1.93 5.48 20.30
C TYR A 74 1.37 6.07 21.61
N ALA A 75 2.26 6.63 22.44
CA ALA A 75 1.89 7.19 23.74
C ALA A 75 1.31 8.61 23.57
N TYR A 76 0.19 8.73 22.84
CA TYR A 76 -0.48 10.00 22.61
C TYR A 76 -0.73 10.79 23.90
N GLU A 77 -0.30 12.04 23.94
CA GLU A 77 -0.55 12.94 25.08
C GLU A 77 -1.89 13.67 24.91
N THR A 78 -2.28 13.97 23.68
CA THR A 78 -3.53 14.66 23.34
C THR A 78 -4.77 13.81 23.64
N HIS A 79 -4.70 12.52 23.33
CA HIS A 79 -5.78 11.55 23.54
C HIS A 79 -5.26 10.26 24.17
N PRO A 80 -4.90 10.28 25.47
CA PRO A 80 -4.30 9.13 26.15
C PRO A 80 -5.22 7.90 26.25
N GLU A 81 -6.53 8.10 26.16
CA GLU A 81 -7.54 7.02 26.13
C GLU A 81 -7.49 6.16 24.87
N LEU A 82 -6.89 6.67 23.78
CA LEU A 82 -6.79 5.94 22.53
C LEU A 82 -5.56 5.01 22.47
N ARG A 83 -4.65 5.11 23.44
CA ARG A 83 -3.41 4.33 23.45
C ARG A 83 -3.67 2.81 23.56
N ASP A 84 -2.92 2.05 22.81
CA ASP A 84 -2.77 0.63 23.05
C ASP A 84 -2.11 0.36 24.41
N PRO A 85 -2.29 -0.82 25.00
CA PRO A 85 -1.44 -1.26 26.09
C PRO A 85 0.04 -1.29 25.68
N ASN A 86 0.91 -0.69 26.51
CA ASN A 86 2.37 -0.63 26.25
C ASN A 86 2.74 -0.06 24.86
N PRO A 87 2.36 1.20 24.55
CA PRO A 87 2.64 1.83 23.27
C PRO A 87 4.09 2.32 23.17
N LEU A 88 4.56 2.58 21.95
CA LEU A 88 5.83 3.26 21.72
C LEU A 88 5.85 4.63 22.39
N THR A 89 6.93 4.95 23.08
CA THR A 89 7.18 6.27 23.66
C THR A 89 7.75 7.23 22.60
N ARG A 90 7.74 8.52 22.90
CA ARG A 90 8.41 9.52 22.06
C ARG A 90 9.91 9.23 21.88
N ASP A 91 10.58 8.69 22.89
CA ASP A 91 11.99 8.35 22.81
C ASP A 91 12.23 7.10 21.95
N ASP A 92 11.33 6.13 21.97
CA ASP A 92 11.37 4.98 21.05
C ASP A 92 11.25 5.45 19.59
N VAL A 93 10.28 6.33 19.32
CA VAL A 93 10.10 6.92 17.98
C VAL A 93 11.32 7.71 17.53
N LYS A 94 11.95 8.52 18.39
CA LYS A 94 13.19 9.24 18.06
C LYS A 94 14.32 8.32 17.60
N ARG A 95 14.41 7.11 18.15
CA ARG A 95 15.43 6.12 17.72
C ARG A 95 15.17 5.67 16.28
N ILE A 96 13.91 5.42 15.93
CA ILE A 96 13.52 5.04 14.55
C ILE A 96 13.82 6.21 13.60
N VAL A 97 13.41 7.43 13.96
CA VAL A 97 13.63 8.66 13.16
C VAL A 97 15.13 8.89 12.92
N ALA A 98 15.94 8.77 13.96
CA ALA A 98 17.40 8.98 13.87
C ALA A 98 18.04 7.98 12.89
N LEU A 99 17.68 6.70 12.99
CA LEU A 99 18.19 5.65 12.12
C LEU A 99 17.75 5.85 10.66
N CYS A 100 16.46 6.09 10.42
CA CYS A 100 15.94 6.34 9.08
C CYS A 100 16.61 7.56 8.43
N ARG A 101 16.76 8.66 9.18
CA ARG A 101 17.46 9.87 8.72
C ARG A 101 18.94 9.61 8.39
N GLN A 102 19.65 8.85 9.23
CA GLN A 102 21.05 8.48 9.01
C GLN A 102 21.24 7.79 7.66
N HIS A 103 20.28 6.99 7.23
CA HIS A 103 20.35 6.18 6.01
C HIS A 103 19.53 6.74 4.84
N GLY A 104 18.96 7.94 4.97
CA GLY A 104 18.19 8.59 3.89
C GLY A 104 16.86 7.88 3.59
N ILE A 105 16.31 7.15 4.57
CA ILE A 105 14.99 6.54 4.47
C ILE A 105 13.92 7.55 4.89
N ARG A 106 13.02 7.90 3.98
CA ARG A 106 11.85 8.73 4.32
C ARG A 106 10.91 7.92 5.21
N LEU A 107 10.64 8.43 6.40
CA LEU A 107 9.77 7.77 7.37
C LEU A 107 8.38 8.44 7.35
N VAL A 108 7.34 7.65 7.09
CA VAL A 108 5.96 8.12 7.00
C VAL A 108 5.09 7.36 8.02
N PRO A 109 4.57 8.02 9.05
CA PRO A 109 3.62 7.39 9.95
C PRO A 109 2.27 7.19 9.27
N GLN A 110 1.59 6.08 9.62
CA GLN A 110 0.24 5.77 9.18
C GLN A 110 -0.68 5.58 10.38
N ILE A 111 -1.86 6.19 10.30
CA ILE A 111 -3.03 5.88 11.12
C ILE A 111 -4.19 5.59 10.15
N ASN A 112 -4.90 4.49 10.37
CA ASN A 112 -6.08 4.21 9.56
C ASN A 112 -7.23 5.16 9.89
N LEU A 113 -7.53 6.06 8.95
CA LEU A 113 -8.61 7.04 9.05
C LEU A 113 -9.80 6.59 8.20
N LEU A 114 -10.98 7.07 8.57
CA LEU A 114 -12.30 6.76 8.03
C LEU A 114 -12.64 5.28 8.18
N GLY A 115 -12.08 4.38 7.37
CA GLY A 115 -12.22 2.93 7.48
C GLY A 115 -11.36 2.30 8.58
N HIS A 116 -11.38 0.97 8.64
CA HIS A 116 -10.58 0.19 9.61
C HIS A 116 -10.73 0.58 11.08
N GLN A 117 -11.91 1.08 11.47
CA GLN A 117 -12.21 1.37 12.88
C GLN A 117 -12.64 0.12 13.66
N SER A 118 -12.63 -1.04 12.99
CA SER A 118 -12.75 -2.36 13.59
C SER A 118 -12.02 -3.40 12.73
N TRP A 119 -11.73 -4.53 13.31
CA TRP A 119 -11.26 -5.71 12.60
C TRP A 119 -11.90 -6.96 13.21
N ALA A 120 -12.60 -7.75 12.39
CA ALA A 120 -13.35 -8.91 12.87
C ALA A 120 -14.20 -8.57 14.11
N LYS A 121 -13.95 -9.20 15.25
CA LYS A 121 -14.72 -9.00 16.50
C LYS A 121 -14.24 -7.83 17.36
N GLN A 122 -13.25 -7.09 16.91
CA GLN A 122 -12.63 -6.02 17.70
C GLN A 122 -12.96 -4.65 17.13
N THR A 123 -13.58 -3.80 17.92
CA THR A 123 -13.68 -2.36 17.66
C THR A 123 -12.38 -1.70 18.10
N HIS A 124 -11.78 -0.89 17.24
CA HIS A 124 -10.54 -0.18 17.54
C HIS A 124 -10.78 1.00 18.48
N ALA A 125 -9.70 1.59 19.00
CA ALA A 125 -9.75 2.56 20.08
C ALA A 125 -10.66 3.75 19.77
N LEU A 126 -10.62 4.33 18.57
CA LEU A 126 -11.43 5.50 18.24
C LEU A 126 -12.92 5.26 18.45
N LEU A 127 -13.49 4.22 17.87
CA LEU A 127 -14.93 3.94 18.03
C LEU A 127 -15.27 3.27 19.36
N ARG A 128 -14.30 2.70 20.06
CA ARG A 128 -14.50 2.18 21.41
C ARG A 128 -14.64 3.31 22.42
N GLU A 129 -13.78 4.34 22.34
CA GLU A 129 -13.79 5.49 23.25
C GLU A 129 -14.81 6.59 22.82
N TYR A 130 -15.06 6.71 21.52
CA TYR A 130 -15.98 7.67 20.92
C TYR A 130 -17.06 6.97 20.06
N PRO A 131 -17.94 6.15 20.65
CA PRO A 131 -18.95 5.39 19.92
C PRO A 131 -19.95 6.25 19.14
N GLN A 132 -20.07 7.54 19.49
CA GLN A 132 -20.91 8.51 18.76
C GLN A 132 -20.37 8.84 17.37
N PHE A 133 -19.12 8.51 17.07
CA PHE A 133 -18.51 8.71 15.75
C PHE A 133 -18.86 7.58 14.78
N ASP A 134 -19.39 6.46 15.25
CA ASP A 134 -19.69 5.29 14.43
C ASP A 134 -20.69 5.61 13.32
N GLU A 135 -20.32 5.33 12.08
CA GLU A 135 -21.16 5.53 10.88
C GLU A 135 -22.37 4.58 10.88
N ASN A 136 -22.19 3.35 11.40
CA ASN A 136 -23.22 2.32 11.43
C ASN A 136 -23.23 1.56 12.77
N PRO A 137 -23.86 2.16 13.81
CA PRO A 137 -23.83 1.61 15.17
C PRO A 137 -24.65 0.33 15.35
N SER A 138 -25.56 -0.02 14.43
CA SER A 138 -26.30 -1.30 14.49
C SER A 138 -25.46 -2.50 14.13
N VAL A 139 -24.42 -2.31 13.32
CA VAL A 139 -23.45 -3.37 13.00
C VAL A 139 -22.58 -3.63 14.22
N LYS A 140 -22.77 -4.79 14.83
CA LYS A 140 -22.04 -5.19 16.03
C LYS A 140 -20.87 -6.12 15.67
N THR A 141 -19.66 -5.76 16.09
CA THR A 141 -18.45 -6.54 15.79
C THR A 141 -18.49 -7.94 16.43
N GLU A 142 -19.15 -8.11 17.57
CA GLU A 142 -19.34 -9.42 18.20
C GLU A 142 -20.14 -10.42 17.36
N ASN A 143 -20.92 -9.93 16.39
CA ASN A 143 -21.69 -10.76 15.47
C ASN A 143 -20.84 -11.29 14.29
N TYR A 144 -19.63 -10.83 14.11
CA TYR A 144 -18.68 -11.37 13.15
C TYR A 144 -18.15 -12.73 13.62
N THR A 145 -19.03 -13.74 13.68
CA THR A 145 -18.67 -15.07 14.17
C THR A 145 -18.04 -15.94 13.09
N GLU A 146 -18.37 -15.67 11.84
CA GLU A 146 -17.88 -16.42 10.67
C GLU A 146 -17.50 -15.45 9.55
N TRP A 147 -16.41 -15.74 8.87
CA TRP A 147 -15.98 -15.02 7.69
C TRP A 147 -16.41 -15.80 6.43
N PRO A 148 -16.94 -15.11 5.40
CA PRO A 148 -17.42 -13.72 5.41
C PRO A 148 -18.74 -13.61 6.22
N ASN A 149 -18.91 -12.49 6.94
CA ASN A 149 -20.18 -12.20 7.62
C ASN A 149 -21.31 -11.98 6.56
N PRO A 150 -22.62 -12.01 6.96
CA PRO A 150 -23.72 -11.88 6.02
C PRO A 150 -23.65 -10.65 5.12
N ASP A 151 -23.11 -9.56 5.62
CA ASP A 151 -22.94 -8.30 4.90
C ASP A 151 -21.59 -8.23 4.16
N ARG A 152 -20.72 -9.22 4.35
CA ARG A 152 -19.36 -9.32 3.78
C ARG A 152 -18.41 -8.17 4.14
N LEU A 153 -18.75 -7.38 5.15
CA LEU A 153 -18.02 -6.18 5.53
C LEU A 153 -17.48 -6.36 6.94
N TYR A 154 -16.18 -6.17 7.13
CA TYR A 154 -15.52 -6.43 8.40
C TYR A 154 -14.91 -5.18 9.05
N CYS A 155 -14.81 -4.06 8.32
CA CYS A 155 -14.27 -2.81 8.81
C CYS A 155 -15.38 -1.78 9.02
N LYS A 156 -15.45 -1.22 10.21
CA LYS A 156 -16.31 -0.07 10.51
C LYS A 156 -15.64 1.23 10.06
N SER A 157 -16.46 2.26 9.85
CA SER A 157 -15.99 3.61 9.56
C SER A 157 -16.49 4.58 10.61
N TYR A 158 -15.79 5.68 10.81
CA TYR A 158 -16.38 6.81 11.53
C TYR A 158 -17.18 7.70 10.57
N CYS A 159 -18.15 8.46 11.13
CA CYS A 159 -18.92 9.44 10.36
C CYS A 159 -18.06 10.67 10.04
N PRO A 160 -17.70 10.93 8.76
CA PRO A 160 -16.85 12.07 8.39
C PRO A 160 -17.52 13.43 8.58
N LEU A 161 -18.83 13.43 8.82
CA LEU A 161 -19.62 14.65 9.07
C LEU A 161 -19.95 14.84 10.56
N HIS A 162 -19.38 14.02 11.47
CA HIS A 162 -19.54 14.28 12.90
C HIS A 162 -18.77 15.54 13.29
N PRO A 163 -19.39 16.51 13.98
CA PRO A 163 -18.77 17.83 14.22
C PRO A 163 -17.49 17.77 15.06
N GLU A 164 -17.32 16.73 15.88
CA GLU A 164 -16.20 16.60 16.82
C GLU A 164 -15.14 15.58 16.35
N VAL A 165 -15.38 14.81 15.27
CA VAL A 165 -14.48 13.72 14.91
C VAL A 165 -13.09 14.25 14.50
N HIS A 166 -13.06 15.38 13.78
CA HIS A 166 -11.80 15.97 13.32
C HIS A 166 -11.01 16.64 14.42
N ASP A 167 -11.64 17.10 15.49
CA ASP A 167 -10.93 17.63 16.68
C ASP A 167 -10.05 16.52 17.30
N VAL A 168 -10.57 15.29 17.38
CA VAL A 168 -9.84 14.14 17.89
C VAL A 168 -8.83 13.62 16.87
N VAL A 169 -9.28 13.37 15.63
CA VAL A 169 -8.44 12.75 14.59
C VAL A 169 -7.24 13.63 14.26
N PHE A 170 -7.44 14.94 14.07
CA PHE A 170 -6.34 15.84 13.71
C PHE A 170 -5.36 16.06 14.87
N ALA A 171 -5.83 16.02 16.12
CA ALA A 171 -4.93 16.10 17.25
C ALA A 171 -3.95 14.93 17.30
N VAL A 172 -4.42 13.69 17.06
CA VAL A 172 -3.52 12.51 17.04
C VAL A 172 -2.65 12.47 15.79
N VAL A 173 -3.18 12.90 14.63
CA VAL A 173 -2.39 13.01 13.37
C VAL A 173 -1.25 14.00 13.55
N ASP A 174 -1.51 15.17 14.10
CA ASP A 174 -0.49 16.17 14.35
C ASP A 174 0.57 15.68 15.31
N GLU A 175 0.16 15.07 16.42
CA GLU A 175 1.08 14.57 17.43
C GLU A 175 1.99 13.48 16.88
N VAL A 176 1.46 12.52 16.10
CA VAL A 176 2.29 11.47 15.52
C VAL A 176 3.21 12.03 14.45
N CYS A 177 2.74 12.92 13.58
CA CYS A 177 3.59 13.56 12.57
C CYS A 177 4.74 14.35 13.20
N ASP A 178 4.47 15.09 14.29
CA ASP A 178 5.50 15.84 15.03
C ASP A 178 6.52 14.91 15.71
N ALA A 179 6.04 13.79 16.30
CA ALA A 179 6.91 12.82 16.93
C ALA A 179 7.85 12.13 15.92
N PHE A 180 7.34 11.84 14.72
CA PHE A 180 8.07 11.20 13.62
C PHE A 180 8.87 12.21 12.77
N GLU A 181 8.78 13.51 13.06
CA GLU A 181 9.40 14.58 12.25
C GLU A 181 9.06 14.41 10.74
N ALA A 182 7.82 14.03 10.46
CA ALA A 182 7.38 13.56 9.15
C ALA A 182 6.96 14.70 8.23
N ASP A 183 7.38 14.62 6.97
CA ASP A 183 6.96 15.49 5.86
C ASP A 183 5.79 14.92 5.07
N ALA A 184 5.31 13.73 5.43
CA ALA A 184 4.14 13.07 4.89
C ALA A 184 3.42 12.24 5.94
N PHE A 185 2.16 11.97 5.69
CA PHE A 185 1.31 11.13 6.52
C PHE A 185 0.49 10.19 5.62
N HIS A 186 0.38 8.93 6.02
CA HIS A 186 -0.47 7.96 5.33
C HIS A 186 -1.77 7.77 6.13
N ALA A 187 -2.90 8.14 5.51
CA ALA A 187 -4.19 8.13 6.19
C ALA A 187 -4.93 6.78 6.12
N GLY A 188 -4.35 5.75 5.50
CA GLY A 188 -5.10 4.53 5.19
C GLY A 188 -6.15 4.79 4.13
N MET A 189 -7.41 4.93 4.51
CA MET A 189 -8.57 5.21 3.64
C MET A 189 -8.97 4.03 2.74
N ASP A 190 -8.40 2.84 2.98
CA ASP A 190 -8.74 1.60 2.32
C ASP A 190 -9.98 0.94 2.95
N GLU A 191 -10.61 0.09 2.16
CA GLU A 191 -11.72 -0.78 2.59
C GLU A 191 -12.83 -0.05 3.35
N VAL A 192 -13.12 1.20 2.95
CA VAL A 192 -14.23 2.00 3.48
C VAL A 192 -15.53 1.47 2.90
N PHE A 193 -16.12 0.49 3.58
CA PHE A 193 -17.34 -0.17 3.13
C PHE A 193 -18.60 0.54 3.63
N TYR A 194 -18.61 0.95 4.90
CA TYR A 194 -19.72 1.68 5.53
C TYR A 194 -19.51 3.19 5.38
N LEU A 195 -20.24 3.79 4.48
CA LEU A 195 -20.23 5.23 4.26
C LEU A 195 -21.57 5.67 3.64
N GLY A 196 -22.17 6.73 4.15
CA GLY A 196 -23.48 7.19 3.70
C GLY A 196 -24.61 6.23 4.07
N GLU A 197 -24.46 5.52 5.19
CA GLU A 197 -25.41 4.52 5.63
C GLU A 197 -26.72 5.13 6.15
N ALA A 198 -27.85 4.43 5.93
CA ALA A 198 -29.19 4.92 6.27
C ALA A 198 -29.37 5.27 7.77
N GLU A 199 -28.57 4.65 8.63
CA GLU A 199 -28.60 4.89 10.08
C GLU A 199 -27.85 6.14 10.50
N CYS A 200 -26.89 6.60 9.70
CA CYS A 200 -26.13 7.79 10.04
C CYS A 200 -26.98 9.05 9.86
N PRO A 201 -27.29 9.79 10.93
CA PRO A 201 -28.15 10.98 10.83
C PRO A 201 -27.53 12.13 10.03
N ARG A 202 -26.25 12.05 9.70
CA ARG A 202 -25.49 13.09 8.99
C ARG A 202 -25.14 12.72 7.57
N CYS A 203 -24.84 11.42 7.34
CA CYS A 203 -24.35 10.92 6.05
C CYS A 203 -25.43 10.30 5.19
N HIS A 204 -26.58 9.88 5.77
CA HIS A 204 -27.67 9.29 4.98
C HIS A 204 -28.11 10.25 3.86
N ASP A 205 -28.53 9.70 2.74
CA ASP A 205 -28.96 10.45 1.55
C ASP A 205 -27.87 11.32 0.88
N LYS A 206 -26.62 11.21 1.30
CA LYS A 206 -25.49 11.89 0.63
C LYS A 206 -24.80 10.97 -0.35
N ASP A 207 -24.27 11.56 -1.42
CA ASP A 207 -23.43 10.85 -2.38
C ASP A 207 -22.16 10.33 -1.69
N LYS A 208 -21.85 9.05 -1.89
CA LYS A 208 -20.71 8.40 -1.23
C LYS A 208 -19.37 8.86 -1.78
N ALA A 209 -19.32 9.24 -3.06
CA ALA A 209 -18.12 9.84 -3.63
C ALA A 209 -17.87 11.25 -3.07
N ASP A 210 -18.94 12.05 -2.87
CA ASP A 210 -18.84 13.36 -2.20
C ASP A 210 -18.35 13.22 -0.76
N LEU A 211 -18.86 12.24 0.00
CA LEU A 211 -18.43 11.98 1.37
C LEU A 211 -16.96 11.57 1.44
N PHE A 212 -16.55 10.62 0.58
CA PHE A 212 -15.18 10.14 0.54
C PHE A 212 -14.21 11.24 0.08
N ALA A 213 -14.53 11.94 -1.00
CA ALA A 213 -13.73 13.05 -1.50
C ALA A 213 -13.63 14.20 -0.49
N GLY A 214 -14.73 14.50 0.19
CA GLY A 214 -14.78 15.52 1.24
C GLY A 214 -13.86 15.20 2.41
N GLU A 215 -13.81 13.93 2.81
CA GLU A 215 -12.92 13.49 3.90
C GLU A 215 -11.45 13.51 3.46
N VAL A 216 -11.11 12.97 2.29
CA VAL A 216 -9.75 13.05 1.73
C VAL A 216 -9.28 14.50 1.64
N THR A 217 -10.13 15.39 1.11
CA THR A 217 -9.79 16.82 0.95
C THR A 217 -9.57 17.48 2.31
N ARG A 218 -10.38 17.20 3.31
CA ARG A 218 -10.25 17.77 4.65
C ARG A 218 -8.94 17.34 5.34
N ILE A 219 -8.58 16.05 5.22
CA ILE A 219 -7.31 15.53 5.74
C ILE A 219 -6.13 16.17 4.97
N HIS A 220 -6.23 16.23 3.64
CA HIS A 220 -5.23 16.87 2.79
C HIS A 220 -4.97 18.32 3.19
N ASP A 221 -6.03 19.14 3.31
CA ASP A 221 -5.91 20.57 3.60
C ASP A 221 -5.27 20.79 4.97
N HIS A 222 -5.69 19.99 5.98
CA HIS A 222 -5.09 20.03 7.32
C HIS A 222 -3.58 19.71 7.30
N LEU A 223 -3.17 18.72 6.54
CA LEU A 223 -1.75 18.35 6.40
C LEU A 223 -0.97 19.40 5.59
N ALA A 224 -1.57 19.93 4.53
CA ALA A 224 -0.96 20.92 3.65
C ALA A 224 -0.66 22.25 4.37
N GLU A 225 -1.51 22.67 5.35
CA GLU A 225 -1.24 23.83 6.22
C GLU A 225 0.10 23.70 6.97
N LYS A 226 0.57 22.48 7.20
CA LYS A 226 1.84 22.17 7.88
C LYS A 226 2.93 21.69 6.92
N GLY A 227 2.70 21.81 5.60
CA GLY A 227 3.64 21.39 4.56
C GLY A 227 3.85 19.89 4.48
N ARG A 228 2.87 19.08 4.89
CA ARG A 228 2.90 17.61 4.86
C ARG A 228 2.12 17.05 3.69
N GLN A 229 2.65 16.05 3.02
CA GLN A 229 1.99 15.34 1.93
C GLN A 229 1.02 14.28 2.48
N LEU A 230 -0.18 14.21 1.91
CA LEU A 230 -1.12 13.11 2.16
C LEU A 230 -0.80 11.91 1.26
N MET A 231 -0.75 10.71 1.84
CA MET A 231 -0.72 9.42 1.16
C MET A 231 -1.96 8.60 1.55
N ILE A 232 -2.57 7.88 0.59
CA ILE A 232 -3.72 6.99 0.82
C ILE A 232 -3.61 5.71 0.01
N TRP A 233 -4.31 4.65 0.42
CA TRP A 233 -4.56 3.48 -0.41
C TRP A 233 -5.57 3.82 -1.52
N GLY A 234 -5.39 3.21 -2.71
CA GLY A 234 -6.10 3.59 -3.93
C GLY A 234 -7.42 2.89 -4.20
N ASP A 235 -7.72 1.79 -3.51
CA ASP A 235 -8.81 0.86 -3.80
C ASP A 235 -10.20 1.52 -3.90
N ARG A 236 -10.52 2.47 -3.03
CA ARG A 236 -11.82 3.16 -3.05
C ARG A 236 -12.01 4.12 -4.22
N LEU A 237 -10.95 4.37 -5.01
CA LEU A 237 -10.96 5.22 -6.20
C LEU A 237 -11.08 4.43 -7.52
N ILE A 238 -11.22 3.12 -7.46
CA ILE A 238 -11.34 2.20 -8.61
C ILE A 238 -12.76 1.65 -8.68
N ASP A 239 -13.40 1.72 -9.85
CA ASP A 239 -14.71 1.09 -10.07
C ASP A 239 -14.56 -0.43 -10.22
N GLY A 240 -14.91 -1.19 -9.19
CA GLY A 240 -14.83 -2.64 -9.18
C GLY A 240 -15.77 -3.31 -10.18
N ARG A 241 -16.95 -2.72 -10.44
CA ARG A 241 -17.93 -3.27 -11.40
C ARG A 241 -17.42 -3.17 -12.84
N THR A 242 -16.76 -2.08 -13.18
CA THR A 242 -16.18 -1.87 -14.53
C THR A 242 -14.90 -2.67 -14.73
N THR A 243 -14.03 -2.71 -13.73
CA THR A 243 -12.70 -3.37 -13.82
C THR A 243 -12.76 -4.88 -13.63
N GLY A 244 -13.76 -5.39 -12.90
CA GLY A 244 -13.82 -6.78 -12.47
C GLY A 244 -12.83 -7.13 -11.35
N ILE A 245 -12.19 -6.13 -10.74
CA ILE A 245 -11.38 -6.28 -9.53
C ILE A 245 -12.32 -6.53 -8.34
N GLY A 246 -11.93 -7.40 -7.42
CA GLY A 246 -12.75 -7.78 -6.26
C GLY A 246 -13.05 -6.62 -5.31
N GLU A 247 -14.07 -6.77 -4.45
CA GLU A 247 -14.55 -5.69 -3.58
C GLU A 247 -13.54 -5.24 -2.50
N TRP A 248 -12.51 -6.03 -2.25
CA TRP A 248 -11.40 -5.64 -1.37
C TRP A 248 -10.51 -4.59 -2.05
N GLU A 249 -10.10 -4.86 -3.28
CA GLU A 249 -9.13 -4.07 -4.04
C GLU A 249 -9.78 -3.00 -4.93
N ALA A 250 -11.11 -2.84 -4.88
CA ALA A 250 -11.85 -1.84 -5.64
C ALA A 250 -13.20 -1.49 -4.99
N SER A 251 -13.75 -0.33 -5.33
CA SER A 251 -15.03 0.15 -4.81
C SER A 251 -16.22 -0.53 -5.48
N TYR A 252 -17.13 -1.08 -4.67
CA TYR A 252 -18.46 -1.53 -5.06
C TYR A 252 -19.58 -0.72 -4.39
N ASN A 253 -19.20 0.25 -3.56
CA ASN A 253 -20.13 1.11 -2.83
C ASN A 253 -20.14 2.56 -3.35
N ASP A 254 -19.79 2.75 -4.63
CA ASP A 254 -19.92 4.00 -5.38
C ASP A 254 -19.04 5.16 -4.87
N THR A 255 -17.93 4.89 -4.19
CA THR A 255 -16.94 5.91 -3.79
C THR A 255 -15.97 6.28 -4.93
N TRP A 256 -15.81 5.43 -5.95
CA TRP A 256 -14.81 5.57 -7.01
C TRP A 256 -14.83 6.90 -7.79
N PRO A 257 -15.97 7.62 -7.97
CA PRO A 257 -15.95 8.90 -8.67
C PRO A 257 -15.16 9.99 -7.93
N ALA A 258 -14.88 9.78 -6.65
CA ALA A 258 -14.05 10.68 -5.83
C ALA A 258 -12.66 10.95 -6.43
N ILE A 259 -12.16 10.06 -7.30
CA ILE A 259 -10.87 10.24 -7.98
C ILE A 259 -10.78 11.57 -8.76
N ASP A 260 -11.90 12.03 -9.31
CA ASP A 260 -11.94 13.29 -10.06
C ASP A 260 -12.14 14.53 -9.15
N MET A 261 -12.42 14.32 -7.86
CA MET A 261 -12.82 15.35 -6.91
C MET A 261 -11.71 15.70 -5.90
N ILE A 262 -10.81 14.77 -5.61
CA ILE A 262 -9.73 14.96 -4.62
C ILE A 262 -8.53 15.73 -5.18
N PRO A 263 -7.73 16.41 -4.31
CA PRO A 263 -6.50 17.09 -4.69
C PRO A 263 -5.50 16.17 -5.41
N LYS A 264 -4.83 16.67 -6.47
CA LYS A 264 -3.99 15.83 -7.34
C LYS A 264 -2.57 15.61 -6.83
N ASP A 265 -2.16 16.26 -5.78
CA ASP A 265 -0.90 16.08 -5.06
C ASP A 265 -0.99 15.02 -3.94
N VAL A 266 -2.18 14.45 -3.69
CA VAL A 266 -2.32 13.22 -2.90
C VAL A 266 -1.53 12.09 -3.56
N PHE A 267 -0.71 11.38 -2.78
CA PHE A 267 0.06 10.24 -3.25
C PHE A 267 -0.76 8.96 -3.12
N ILE A 268 -0.91 8.23 -4.22
CA ILE A 268 -1.69 7.00 -4.25
C ILE A 268 -0.78 5.77 -4.06
N CYS A 269 -1.09 4.97 -3.05
CA CYS A 269 -0.53 3.65 -2.81
C CYS A 269 -1.51 2.61 -3.40
N ASP A 270 -1.19 2.10 -4.58
CA ASP A 270 -2.06 1.26 -5.42
C ASP A 270 -1.77 -0.22 -5.16
N TRP A 271 -2.58 -0.86 -4.30
CA TRP A 271 -2.33 -2.22 -3.84
C TRP A 271 -3.18 -3.27 -4.55
N HIS A 272 -2.50 -4.31 -5.07
CA HIS A 272 -3.11 -5.47 -5.70
C HIS A 272 -2.24 -6.71 -5.42
N TYR A 273 -2.86 -7.80 -4.98
CA TYR A 273 -2.15 -8.97 -4.47
C TYR A 273 -2.34 -10.23 -5.29
N GLU A 274 -3.47 -10.34 -5.99
CA GLU A 274 -3.81 -11.51 -6.80
C GLU A 274 -3.30 -11.40 -8.25
N ARG A 275 -3.12 -10.16 -8.75
CA ARG A 275 -2.65 -9.84 -10.09
C ARG A 275 -1.91 -8.51 -10.07
N ALA A 276 -0.99 -8.32 -11.03
CA ALA A 276 -0.42 -7.00 -11.32
C ALA A 276 -1.39 -6.23 -12.24
N ASP A 277 -2.49 -5.72 -11.68
CA ASP A 277 -3.47 -4.93 -12.42
C ASP A 277 -2.86 -3.60 -12.89
N LEU A 278 -3.33 -3.09 -14.05
CA LEU A 278 -2.78 -1.87 -14.68
C LEU A 278 -3.36 -0.57 -14.11
N THR A 279 -3.80 -0.59 -12.88
CA THR A 279 -4.48 0.51 -12.17
C THR A 279 -3.56 1.70 -11.93
N ALA A 280 -2.25 1.47 -11.76
CA ALA A 280 -1.28 2.56 -11.67
C ALA A 280 -1.31 3.49 -12.89
N VAL A 281 -1.56 2.94 -14.09
CA VAL A 281 -1.72 3.75 -15.31
C VAL A 281 -2.95 4.65 -15.22
N TYR A 282 -4.06 4.12 -14.69
CA TYR A 282 -5.27 4.91 -14.47
C TYR A 282 -5.01 6.09 -13.53
N PHE A 283 -4.37 5.87 -12.38
CA PHE A 283 -4.03 6.93 -11.44
C PHE A 283 -3.08 7.98 -12.05
N ALA A 284 -2.04 7.55 -12.76
CA ALA A 284 -1.11 8.46 -13.42
C ALA A 284 -1.80 9.35 -14.48
N LEU A 285 -2.72 8.77 -15.28
CA LEU A 285 -3.51 9.51 -16.27
C LEU A 285 -4.53 10.46 -15.62
N LYS A 286 -5.02 10.15 -14.42
CA LYS A 286 -5.87 11.04 -13.61
C LYS A 286 -5.09 12.16 -12.91
N GLY A 287 -3.76 12.14 -13.01
CA GLY A 287 -2.90 13.23 -12.53
C GLY A 287 -2.20 12.98 -11.20
N PHE A 288 -2.31 11.76 -10.62
CA PHE A 288 -1.71 11.42 -9.34
C PHE A 288 -0.30 10.86 -9.46
N SER A 289 0.55 11.12 -8.46
CA SER A 289 1.72 10.31 -8.19
C SER A 289 1.29 8.97 -7.59
N VAL A 290 1.83 7.87 -8.10
CA VAL A 290 1.41 6.52 -7.71
C VAL A 290 2.61 5.58 -7.54
N ALA A 291 2.58 4.76 -6.50
CA ALA A 291 3.43 3.57 -6.34
C ALA A 291 2.55 2.33 -6.27
N THR A 292 2.94 1.25 -6.95
CA THR A 292 2.28 -0.05 -6.81
C THR A 292 2.70 -0.72 -5.52
N CYS A 293 1.77 -1.45 -4.88
CA CYS A 293 1.98 -2.07 -3.59
C CYS A 293 1.67 -3.56 -3.69
N GLY A 294 2.65 -4.40 -3.39
CA GLY A 294 2.54 -5.85 -3.48
C GLY A 294 2.66 -6.55 -2.13
N TYR A 295 2.23 -7.81 -2.08
CA TYR A 295 2.23 -8.65 -0.89
C TYR A 295 2.32 -10.13 -1.27
N ARG A 296 2.89 -10.94 -0.42
CA ARG A 296 3.01 -12.41 -0.35
C ARG A 296 3.24 -13.23 -1.64
N ASN A 297 2.98 -12.73 -2.82
CA ASN A 297 3.26 -13.42 -4.07
C ASN A 297 4.49 -12.81 -4.77
N PRO A 298 5.65 -13.49 -4.78
CA PRO A 298 6.87 -12.94 -5.38
C PRO A 298 6.71 -12.56 -6.85
N ASP A 299 6.03 -13.38 -7.65
CA ASP A 299 5.88 -13.16 -9.09
C ASP A 299 5.06 -11.91 -9.37
N ILE A 300 3.98 -11.69 -8.62
CA ILE A 300 3.15 -10.48 -8.71
C ILE A 300 3.96 -9.24 -8.31
N CYS A 301 4.69 -9.32 -7.19
CA CYS A 301 5.54 -8.22 -6.72
C CYS A 301 6.60 -7.82 -7.76
N LEU A 302 7.28 -8.80 -8.34
CA LEU A 302 8.30 -8.56 -9.36
C LEU A 302 7.70 -8.00 -10.64
N GLN A 303 6.54 -8.51 -11.07
CA GLN A 303 5.81 -7.96 -12.21
C GLN A 303 5.40 -6.50 -11.98
N GLN A 304 4.91 -6.14 -10.80
CA GLN A 304 4.56 -4.75 -10.46
C GLN A 304 5.78 -3.83 -10.54
N ILE A 305 6.96 -4.27 -10.09
CA ILE A 305 8.22 -3.53 -10.22
C ILE A 305 8.58 -3.31 -11.69
N ASP A 306 8.51 -4.34 -12.50
CA ASP A 306 8.83 -4.27 -13.94
C ASP A 306 7.81 -3.41 -14.70
N ASP A 307 6.54 -3.48 -14.34
CA ASP A 307 5.49 -2.62 -14.90
C ASP A 307 5.74 -1.14 -14.58
N GLN A 308 6.14 -0.79 -13.36
CA GLN A 308 6.51 0.58 -13.01
C GLN A 308 7.68 1.10 -13.87
N ARG A 309 8.71 0.29 -14.07
CA ARG A 309 9.84 0.64 -14.97
C ARG A 309 9.38 0.84 -16.41
N ARG A 310 8.58 -0.10 -16.91
CA ARG A 310 8.03 -0.06 -18.27
C ARG A 310 7.17 1.17 -18.48
N PHE A 311 6.28 1.50 -17.54
CA PHE A 311 5.41 2.68 -17.63
C PHE A 311 6.23 3.97 -17.64
N ARG A 312 7.25 4.08 -16.79
CA ARG A 312 8.17 5.22 -16.81
C ARG A 312 8.87 5.36 -18.17
N ALA A 313 9.42 4.26 -18.69
CA ALA A 313 10.18 4.26 -19.93
C ALA A 313 9.34 4.54 -21.19
N GLN A 314 8.05 4.23 -21.18
CA GLN A 314 7.16 4.28 -22.33
C GLN A 314 6.17 5.46 -22.30
N SER A 315 6.17 6.27 -21.24
CA SER A 315 5.26 7.41 -21.09
C SER A 315 5.91 8.73 -21.48
N ALA A 316 5.08 9.73 -21.79
CA ALA A 316 5.54 11.12 -21.88
C ALA A 316 6.14 11.57 -20.54
N PRO A 317 7.11 12.51 -20.53
CA PRO A 317 7.87 12.89 -19.33
C PRO A 317 7.00 13.26 -18.14
N GLU A 318 5.90 13.99 -18.36
CA GLU A 318 4.98 14.42 -17.31
C GLU A 318 4.22 13.24 -16.68
N THR A 319 3.85 12.24 -17.49
CA THR A 319 3.20 11.02 -17.02
C THR A 319 4.22 10.05 -16.40
N ALA A 320 5.40 9.93 -17.00
CA ALA A 320 6.50 9.12 -16.48
C ALA A 320 6.89 9.54 -15.05
N ALA A 321 6.92 10.85 -14.78
CA ALA A 321 7.22 11.39 -13.46
C ALA A 321 6.18 11.00 -12.38
N ARG A 322 4.99 10.55 -12.75
CA ARG A 322 3.93 10.13 -11.83
C ARG A 322 4.10 8.70 -11.33
N PHE A 323 4.75 7.84 -12.12
CA PHE A 323 5.05 6.47 -11.70
C PHE A 323 6.24 6.49 -10.73
N GLN A 324 5.96 6.47 -9.44
CA GLN A 324 6.95 6.68 -8.40
C GLN A 324 7.75 5.42 -8.06
N GLY A 325 7.15 4.24 -8.18
CA GLY A 325 7.86 3.00 -7.90
C GLY A 325 7.02 1.97 -7.17
N TYR A 326 7.64 1.30 -6.20
CA TYR A 326 7.05 0.13 -5.56
C TYR A 326 7.19 0.18 -4.04
N ILE A 327 6.15 -0.24 -3.34
CA ILE A 327 6.10 -0.39 -1.89
C ILE A 327 5.71 -1.83 -1.57
N HIS A 328 6.57 -2.54 -0.85
CA HIS A 328 6.21 -3.86 -0.33
C HIS A 328 5.36 -3.70 0.92
N THR A 329 4.27 -4.47 1.06
CA THR A 329 3.38 -4.39 2.23
C THR A 329 3.51 -5.62 3.11
N ILE A 330 3.51 -5.43 4.43
CA ILE A 330 3.49 -6.48 5.45
C ILE A 330 2.33 -6.20 6.39
N TRP A 331 1.34 -7.10 6.43
CA TRP A 331 0.13 -6.92 7.22
C TRP A 331 0.15 -7.62 8.57
N SER A 332 1.10 -8.53 8.79
CA SER A 332 1.35 -9.10 10.12
C SER A 332 2.11 -8.12 11.01
N GLY A 333 1.92 -8.19 12.33
CA GLY A 333 2.67 -7.37 13.28
C GLY A 333 4.18 -7.55 13.12
N ALA A 334 4.96 -6.46 13.26
CA ALA A 334 6.40 -6.44 13.00
C ALA A 334 7.17 -7.54 13.74
N GLY A 335 6.89 -7.76 15.03
CA GLY A 335 7.60 -8.80 15.80
C GLY A 335 7.33 -10.21 15.27
N HIS A 336 6.10 -10.51 14.84
CA HIS A 336 5.75 -11.79 14.25
C HIS A 336 6.40 -11.97 12.88
N PHE A 337 6.40 -10.93 12.06
CA PHE A 337 7.06 -10.92 10.76
C PHE A 337 8.58 -11.16 10.91
N LEU A 338 9.26 -10.38 11.74
CA LEU A 338 10.72 -10.47 11.93
C LEU A 338 11.16 -11.86 12.40
N LYS A 339 10.41 -12.49 13.30
CA LYS A 339 10.69 -13.86 13.72
C LYS A 339 10.71 -14.81 12.53
N ARG A 340 9.68 -14.80 11.67
CA ARG A 340 9.61 -15.64 10.46
C ARG A 340 10.68 -15.28 9.45
N TYR A 341 10.97 -13.99 9.30
CA TYR A 341 11.98 -13.50 8.37
C TYR A 341 13.36 -14.10 8.67
N TYR A 342 13.80 -14.05 9.92
CA TYR A 342 15.10 -14.59 10.31
C TYR A 342 15.10 -16.14 10.33
N GLU A 343 14.02 -16.77 10.73
CA GLU A 343 13.87 -18.24 10.63
C GLU A 343 14.06 -18.72 9.19
N LEU A 344 13.40 -18.11 8.21
CA LEU A 344 13.51 -18.49 6.79
C LEU A 344 14.85 -18.11 6.17
N LYS A 345 15.44 -16.99 6.57
CA LYS A 345 16.76 -16.55 6.09
C LYS A 345 17.87 -17.49 6.53
N ASP A 346 17.78 -18.05 7.74
CA ASP A 346 18.75 -18.99 8.30
C ASP A 346 18.55 -20.43 7.77
N GLU A 347 17.38 -20.76 7.22
CA GLU A 347 17.15 -22.05 6.60
C GLU A 347 17.97 -22.16 5.31
N LYS A 348 19.02 -23.05 5.33
CA LYS A 348 19.75 -23.41 4.12
C LYS A 348 18.79 -24.04 3.11
N PRO A 349 18.88 -23.72 1.81
CA PRO A 349 18.00 -24.31 0.80
C PRO A 349 18.06 -25.84 0.91
N SER A 350 16.98 -26.45 1.35
CA SER A 350 16.85 -27.89 1.44
C SER A 350 16.89 -28.48 0.03
N GLN A 351 17.89 -29.33 -0.25
CA GLN A 351 18.02 -30.04 -1.53
C GLN A 351 16.97 -31.14 -1.75
N ASN A 352 16.02 -31.32 -0.84
CA ASN A 352 14.99 -32.33 -0.93
C ASN A 352 13.58 -31.71 -0.90
N GLY A 353 13.04 -31.47 -2.09
CA GLY A 353 11.62 -31.16 -2.30
C GLY A 353 10.72 -32.35 -1.94
N LYS A 354 10.39 -32.50 -0.66
CA LYS A 354 9.23 -33.26 -0.20
C LYS A 354 8.43 -32.38 0.74
N ALA A 355 7.40 -31.70 0.19
CA ALA A 355 6.37 -31.07 0.97
C ALA A 355 5.66 -32.14 1.83
N GLY A 356 5.63 -31.93 3.13
CA GLY A 356 4.80 -32.73 4.05
C GLY A 356 3.32 -32.43 3.80
N VAL A 357 2.44 -33.37 4.13
CA VAL A 357 1.00 -33.38 3.84
C VAL A 357 0.19 -32.29 4.57
N ASN A 358 0.84 -31.28 5.16
CA ASN A 358 0.24 -30.09 5.77
C ASN A 358 0.69 -28.81 5.04
N GLY A 359 1.01 -28.88 3.73
CA GLY A 359 1.78 -27.88 3.00
C GLY A 359 1.07 -26.55 2.70
N GLU A 360 -0.24 -26.54 2.46
CA GLU A 360 -0.91 -25.34 1.94
C GLU A 360 -1.00 -24.19 2.96
N GLU A 361 -1.33 -24.46 4.21
CA GLU A 361 -1.35 -23.41 5.25
C GLU A 361 0.05 -22.93 5.68
N ALA A 362 1.08 -23.79 5.61
CA ALA A 362 2.45 -23.41 5.96
C ALA A 362 3.11 -22.60 4.82
N GLU A 363 2.76 -22.89 3.56
CA GLU A 363 3.28 -22.21 2.37
C GLU A 363 2.73 -20.77 2.26
N ASP A 364 1.47 -20.56 2.57
CA ASP A 364 0.84 -19.23 2.62
C ASP A 364 1.43 -18.35 3.74
N ARG A 365 1.78 -18.93 4.89
CA ARG A 365 2.36 -18.18 6.03
C ARG A 365 3.79 -17.65 5.80
N SER A 366 4.49 -18.09 4.78
CA SER A 366 5.84 -17.62 4.44
C SER A 366 5.89 -16.76 3.17
N GLY A 367 4.76 -16.57 2.53
CA GLY A 367 4.67 -15.81 1.29
C GLY A 367 5.13 -14.36 1.43
N ASP A 368 4.79 -13.72 2.55
CA ASP A 368 5.20 -12.34 2.87
C ASP A 368 6.74 -12.20 3.00
N VAL A 369 7.42 -13.15 3.60
CA VAL A 369 8.89 -13.16 3.69
C VAL A 369 9.52 -13.46 2.34
N ARG A 370 9.04 -14.47 1.62
CA ARG A 370 9.60 -14.84 0.30
C ARG A 370 9.47 -13.71 -0.71
N SER A 371 8.33 -13.04 -0.74
CA SER A 371 8.10 -11.90 -1.64
C SER A 371 8.99 -10.72 -1.27
N LEU A 372 9.19 -10.41 0.02
CA LEU A 372 10.12 -9.37 0.42
C LEU A 372 11.55 -9.72 0.02
N LEU A 373 12.02 -10.95 0.25
CA LEU A 373 13.35 -11.39 -0.16
C LEU A 373 13.57 -11.28 -1.67
N ALA A 374 12.55 -11.61 -2.49
CA ALA A 374 12.61 -11.45 -3.93
C ALA A 374 12.72 -9.96 -4.35
N VAL A 375 11.94 -9.09 -3.72
CA VAL A 375 12.00 -7.64 -3.94
C VAL A 375 13.37 -7.07 -3.54
N MET A 376 13.90 -7.46 -2.37
CA MET A 376 15.22 -7.05 -1.89
C MET A 376 16.32 -7.46 -2.87
N ALA A 377 16.27 -8.67 -3.42
CA ALA A 377 17.24 -9.14 -4.41
C ALA A 377 17.23 -8.26 -5.68
N VAL A 378 16.06 -7.78 -6.12
CA VAL A 378 15.95 -6.86 -7.26
C VAL A 378 16.46 -5.47 -6.92
N PHE A 379 16.15 -4.94 -5.74
CA PHE A 379 16.57 -3.61 -5.34
C PHE A 379 18.08 -3.53 -5.09
N THR A 380 18.69 -4.58 -4.51
CA THR A 380 20.14 -4.67 -4.28
C THR A 380 20.96 -4.63 -5.59
N GLN A 381 20.38 -5.06 -6.71
CA GLN A 381 21.04 -5.01 -8.02
C GLN A 381 20.98 -3.62 -8.68
N GLN A 382 20.28 -2.67 -8.06
CA GLN A 382 20.10 -1.31 -8.57
C GLN A 382 20.92 -0.34 -7.70
N PRO A 383 22.06 0.14 -8.17
CA PRO A 383 22.88 1.08 -7.42
C PRO A 383 22.21 2.45 -7.22
#